data_3ab8f7d080236a6328b88f0687c6e94f
#
_entry.id   3ab8f7d080236a6328b88f0687c6e94f
#
_cell.length_a   1.000
_cell.length_b   1.000
_cell.length_c   1.000
_cell.angle_alpha   90.00
_cell.angle_beta   90.00
_cell.angle_gamma   90.00
#
_symmetry.space_group_name_H-M   'P 1'
#
loop_
_entity.id
_entity.type
_entity.pdbx_description
1 polymer ?
#
loop_
_entity_poly.entity_id
_entity_poly.type
_entity_poly.pdbx_seq_one_letter_code
_entity_poly.pdbx_strand_id
1 'polypeptide(L)'
;WNMGWMHDSLHYIQQDPVYRAHHHNELSFGLVYAWSERFILPISHDEVVHGKHSLIDKMPGDRWQKFANLRAYLSFMWAHPGKKLLFMGCEFGQWREWNHDQQLDWYLLQYSEHKGVQKLVGDLNRLYREEPALHEQDDAPQGFQWLIGDDAVNSVYAFMRWSKDGRPVLVVANFTPVPREGYRIGVPFA
;
A
#
# COMPACT_ATOMS: atom_id res chain seq x y z
N TRP A 1 1.06 -10.35 13.19
CA TRP A 1 1.13 -10.06 11.74
C TRP A 1 -0.22 -10.31 11.10
N ASN A 2 -0.67 -9.38 10.25
CA ASN A 2 -1.89 -9.55 9.47
C ASN A 2 -1.56 -10.32 8.18
N MET A 3 -1.53 -11.63 8.28
CA MET A 3 -1.20 -12.51 7.15
C MET A 3 -2.30 -12.49 6.08
N GLY A 4 -3.58 -12.36 6.49
CA GLY A 4 -4.69 -12.21 5.54
C GLY A 4 -4.53 -10.97 4.67
N TRP A 5 -4.31 -9.80 5.28
CA TRP A 5 -4.04 -8.57 4.54
C TRP A 5 -2.83 -8.71 3.60
N MET A 6 -1.77 -9.36 4.07
CA MET A 6 -0.56 -9.54 3.27
C MET A 6 -0.84 -10.39 2.02
N HIS A 7 -1.49 -11.54 2.19
CA HIS A 7 -1.83 -12.41 1.06
C HIS A 7 -2.79 -11.73 0.07
N ASP A 8 -3.87 -11.14 0.58
CA ASP A 8 -4.88 -10.50 -0.23
C ASP A 8 -4.31 -9.30 -1.01
N SER A 9 -3.57 -8.43 -0.32
CA SER A 9 -3.00 -7.24 -0.96
C SER A 9 -1.94 -7.57 -2.00
N LEU A 10 -1.09 -8.57 -1.76
CA LEU A 10 -0.11 -9.04 -2.74
C LEU A 10 -0.77 -9.72 -3.92
N HIS A 11 -1.80 -10.53 -3.70
CA HIS A 11 -2.56 -11.17 -4.77
C HIS A 11 -3.23 -10.11 -5.65
N TYR A 12 -3.86 -9.11 -5.04
CA TYR A 12 -4.50 -8.01 -5.78
C TYR A 12 -3.51 -7.23 -6.67
N ILE A 13 -2.36 -6.84 -6.14
CA ILE A 13 -1.41 -6.02 -6.91
C ILE A 13 -0.71 -6.77 -8.04
N GLN A 14 -0.68 -8.12 -7.97
CA GLN A 14 -0.16 -8.98 -9.03
C GLN A 14 -1.11 -9.10 -10.22
N GLN A 15 -2.41 -8.79 -10.02
CA GLN A 15 -3.37 -8.83 -11.10
C GLN A 15 -3.10 -7.71 -12.11
N ASP A 16 -3.22 -8.03 -13.40
CA ASP A 16 -3.30 -7.00 -14.41
C ASP A 16 -4.47 -6.04 -14.08
N PRO A 17 -4.29 -4.72 -14.21
CA PRO A 17 -5.34 -3.75 -13.90
C PRO A 17 -6.70 -4.04 -14.55
N VAL A 18 -6.72 -4.70 -15.71
CA VAL A 18 -7.96 -5.12 -16.41
C VAL A 18 -8.80 -6.09 -15.57
N TYR A 19 -8.15 -6.94 -14.76
CA TYR A 19 -8.84 -7.96 -13.95
C TYR A 19 -9.12 -7.52 -12.51
N ARG A 20 -8.58 -6.40 -12.06
CA ARG A 20 -8.69 -5.94 -10.66
C ARG A 20 -10.13 -5.72 -10.19
N ALA A 21 -11.04 -5.43 -11.11
CA ALA A 21 -12.46 -5.34 -10.79
C ALA A 21 -13.02 -6.62 -10.14
N HIS A 22 -12.50 -7.79 -10.51
CA HIS A 22 -12.92 -9.08 -9.96
C HIS A 22 -12.25 -9.42 -8.62
N HIS A 23 -11.23 -8.67 -8.24
CA HIS A 23 -10.43 -8.84 -7.03
C HIS A 23 -10.59 -7.69 -6.03
N HIS A 24 -11.51 -6.78 -6.27
CA HIS A 24 -11.68 -5.54 -5.52
C HIS A 24 -11.79 -5.77 -4.00
N ASN A 25 -12.50 -6.80 -3.60
CA ASN A 25 -12.71 -7.12 -2.19
C ASN A 25 -11.43 -7.51 -1.44
N GLU A 26 -10.38 -7.92 -2.11
CA GLU A 26 -9.12 -8.32 -1.47
C GLU A 26 -8.45 -7.16 -0.70
N LEU A 27 -8.62 -5.91 -1.15
CA LEU A 27 -8.10 -4.76 -0.41
C LEU A 27 -9.07 -4.22 0.68
N SER A 28 -10.34 -4.58 0.63
CA SER A 28 -11.34 -4.10 1.59
C SER A 28 -11.69 -5.12 2.67
N PHE A 29 -11.63 -6.41 2.37
CA PHE A 29 -12.05 -7.47 3.28
C PHE A 29 -11.29 -7.50 4.61
N GLY A 30 -10.01 -7.17 4.60
CA GLY A 30 -9.16 -7.14 5.80
C GLY A 30 -9.69 -6.24 6.92
N LEU A 31 -10.50 -5.22 6.58
CA LEU A 31 -11.09 -4.30 7.55
C LEU A 31 -12.23 -4.90 8.37
N VAL A 32 -12.80 -6.03 7.94
CA VAL A 32 -13.82 -6.76 8.70
C VAL A 32 -13.28 -7.25 10.05
N TYR A 33 -11.98 -7.59 10.09
CA TYR A 33 -11.32 -8.11 11.29
C TYR A 33 -10.16 -7.23 11.81
N ALA A 34 -9.88 -6.09 11.15
CA ALA A 34 -8.74 -5.23 11.46
C ALA A 34 -8.69 -4.74 12.91
N TRP A 35 -9.83 -4.75 13.61
CA TRP A 35 -9.98 -4.25 14.98
C TRP A 35 -9.92 -5.35 16.05
N SER A 36 -9.77 -6.61 15.65
CA SER A 36 -9.73 -7.74 16.59
C SER A 36 -8.39 -7.84 17.34
N GLU A 37 -7.33 -7.30 16.76
CA GLU A 37 -5.97 -7.35 17.31
C GLU A 37 -5.19 -6.09 16.91
N ARG A 38 -4.04 -5.87 17.56
CA ARG A 38 -3.06 -4.83 17.17
C ARG A 38 -2.17 -5.35 16.05
N PHE A 39 -2.65 -5.27 14.84
CA PHE A 39 -1.98 -5.83 13.69
C PHE A 39 -0.76 -5.03 13.23
N ILE A 40 0.22 -5.78 12.73
CA ILE A 40 1.30 -5.29 11.86
C ILE A 40 0.98 -5.77 10.44
N LEU A 41 1.06 -4.87 9.47
CA LEU A 41 0.96 -5.18 8.04
C LEU A 41 2.35 -5.60 7.55
N PRO A 42 2.60 -6.90 7.32
CA PRO A 42 3.94 -7.37 7.01
C PRO A 42 4.17 -7.42 5.50
N ILE A 43 5.28 -6.86 5.05
CA ILE A 43 6.02 -7.32 3.88
C ILE A 43 7.38 -7.72 4.42
N SER A 44 7.49 -8.99 4.79
CA SER A 44 8.66 -9.56 5.44
C SER A 44 9.64 -10.18 4.42
N HIS A 45 10.67 -10.85 4.91
CA HIS A 45 11.58 -11.59 4.04
C HIS A 45 10.87 -12.72 3.27
N ASP A 46 9.88 -13.36 3.91
CA ASP A 46 9.16 -14.50 3.32
C ASP A 46 8.46 -14.16 2.01
N GLU A 47 8.09 -12.91 1.80
CA GLU A 47 7.42 -12.46 0.58
C GLU A 47 8.40 -12.15 -0.57
N VAL A 48 9.72 -12.06 -0.28
CA VAL A 48 10.72 -11.56 -1.25
C VAL A 48 11.98 -12.43 -1.34
N VAL A 49 11.98 -13.62 -0.73
CA VAL A 49 13.07 -14.61 -0.81
C VAL A 49 12.98 -15.46 -2.08
N HIS A 50 13.98 -16.34 -2.27
CA HIS A 50 14.14 -17.21 -3.43
C HIS A 50 12.83 -17.92 -3.85
N GLY A 51 12.49 -17.79 -5.11
CA GLY A 51 11.29 -18.37 -5.73
C GLY A 51 9.99 -17.59 -5.48
N LYS A 52 10.06 -16.45 -4.78
CA LYS A 52 8.89 -15.62 -4.43
C LYS A 52 8.78 -14.33 -5.25
N HIS A 53 9.80 -13.99 -6.02
CA HIS A 53 10.00 -12.70 -6.68
C HIS A 53 10.21 -11.52 -5.71
N SER A 54 10.92 -10.49 -6.15
CA SER A 54 11.01 -9.24 -5.39
C SER A 54 9.67 -8.51 -5.39
N LEU A 55 9.47 -7.57 -4.45
CA LEU A 55 8.21 -6.85 -4.37
C LEU A 55 7.85 -6.12 -5.66
N ILE A 56 8.84 -5.46 -6.30
CA ILE A 56 8.61 -4.77 -7.58
C ILE A 56 8.36 -5.74 -8.74
N ASP A 57 8.99 -6.92 -8.71
CA ASP A 57 8.83 -7.90 -9.79
C ASP A 57 7.45 -8.57 -9.78
N LYS A 58 6.76 -8.56 -8.64
CA LYS A 58 5.35 -8.97 -8.54
C LYS A 58 4.39 -8.05 -9.30
N MET A 59 4.80 -6.80 -9.55
CA MET A 59 3.94 -5.81 -10.21
C MET A 59 3.80 -6.12 -11.70
N PRO A 60 2.58 -6.09 -12.28
CA PRO A 60 2.36 -6.32 -13.70
C PRO A 60 2.79 -5.13 -14.57
N GLY A 61 2.90 -5.38 -15.86
CA GLY A 61 3.14 -4.35 -16.87
C GLY A 61 4.60 -4.06 -17.16
N ASP A 62 4.84 -2.96 -17.86
CA ASP A 62 6.17 -2.49 -18.18
C ASP A 62 6.91 -1.86 -16.97
N ARG A 63 8.15 -1.45 -17.18
CA ARG A 63 8.98 -0.86 -16.12
C ARG A 63 8.29 0.32 -15.42
N TRP A 64 7.72 1.25 -16.19
CA TRP A 64 7.05 2.42 -15.62
C TRP A 64 5.81 2.02 -14.80
N GLN A 65 5.02 1.09 -15.32
CA GLN A 65 3.82 0.56 -14.67
C GLN A 65 4.16 -0.17 -13.37
N LYS A 66 5.22 -1.00 -13.36
CA LYS A 66 5.71 -1.66 -12.15
C LYS A 66 6.04 -0.63 -11.05
N PHE A 67 6.79 0.40 -11.36
CA PHE A 67 7.12 1.46 -10.39
C PHE A 67 5.90 2.27 -9.96
N ALA A 68 4.98 2.56 -10.87
CA ALA A 68 3.74 3.26 -10.52
C ALA A 68 2.86 2.42 -9.57
N ASN A 69 2.73 1.12 -9.85
CA ASN A 69 1.99 0.20 -9.00
C ASN A 69 2.65 0.03 -7.62
N LEU A 70 3.97 -0.09 -7.57
CA LEU A 70 4.72 -0.16 -6.31
C LEU A 70 4.50 1.09 -5.45
N ARG A 71 4.55 2.28 -6.06
CA ARG A 71 4.28 3.54 -5.34
C ARG A 71 2.85 3.60 -4.80
N ALA A 72 1.87 3.21 -5.61
CA ALA A 72 0.47 3.17 -5.19
C ALA A 72 0.27 2.17 -4.03
N TYR A 73 0.85 0.99 -4.13
CA TYR A 73 0.79 -0.04 -3.09
C TYR A 73 1.41 0.41 -1.76
N LEU A 74 2.62 0.95 -1.79
CA LEU A 74 3.30 1.44 -0.59
C LEU A 74 2.52 2.59 0.06
N SER A 75 2.02 3.54 -0.74
CA SER A 75 1.19 4.64 -0.23
C SER A 75 -0.09 4.14 0.42
N PHE A 76 -0.77 3.17 -0.20
CA PHE A 76 -1.96 2.53 0.36
C PHE A 76 -1.65 1.79 1.66
N MET A 77 -0.56 1.02 1.70
CA MET A 77 -0.09 0.34 2.90
C MET A 77 0.15 1.31 4.07
N TRP A 78 0.81 2.46 3.81
CA TRP A 78 1.06 3.46 4.86
C TRP A 78 -0.22 4.11 5.38
N ALA A 79 -1.21 4.28 4.52
CA ALA A 79 -2.50 4.85 4.89
C ALA A 79 -3.45 3.84 5.57
N HIS A 80 -3.31 2.55 5.29
CA HIS A 80 -4.17 1.48 5.84
C HIS A 80 -3.97 1.33 7.36
N PRO A 81 -5.01 1.00 8.16
CA PRO A 81 -4.86 0.70 9.59
C PRO A 81 -3.88 -0.43 9.88
N GLY A 82 -3.10 -0.31 10.95
CA GLY A 82 -2.07 -1.27 11.36
C GLY A 82 -0.64 -0.73 11.22
N LYS A 83 0.29 -1.27 12.00
CA LYS A 83 1.71 -0.89 11.96
C LYS A 83 2.38 -1.47 10.70
N LYS A 84 3.45 -0.84 10.23
CA LYS A 84 4.09 -1.15 8.96
C LYS A 84 5.36 -1.98 9.19
N LEU A 85 5.51 -3.05 8.44
CA LEU A 85 6.75 -3.82 8.34
C LEU A 85 7.13 -3.91 6.86
N LEU A 86 8.23 -3.30 6.48
CA LEU A 86 8.77 -3.37 5.12
C LEU A 86 10.18 -3.92 5.18
N PHE A 87 10.42 -5.04 4.50
CA PHE A 87 11.71 -5.71 4.52
C PHE A 87 12.73 -4.97 3.63
N MET A 88 14.01 -5.07 4.02
CA MET A 88 15.14 -4.40 3.37
C MET A 88 15.19 -4.68 1.85
N GLY A 89 15.46 -3.62 1.07
CA GLY A 89 15.48 -3.67 -0.39
C GLY A 89 14.15 -3.30 -1.04
N CYS A 90 13.01 -3.50 -0.35
CA CYS A 90 11.70 -3.11 -0.84
C CYS A 90 11.55 -1.59 -0.89
N GLU A 91 12.21 -0.85 0.02
CA GLU A 91 12.14 0.61 0.15
C GLU A 91 12.76 1.36 -1.03
N PHE A 92 13.50 0.69 -1.89
CA PHE A 92 13.99 1.26 -3.15
C PHE A 92 13.67 0.38 -4.38
N GLY A 93 12.82 -0.63 -4.20
CA GLY A 93 12.35 -1.48 -5.29
C GLY A 93 13.45 -2.33 -5.91
N GLN A 94 14.26 -3.02 -5.09
CA GLN A 94 15.28 -3.96 -5.59
C GLN A 94 14.67 -4.98 -6.54
N TRP A 95 15.31 -5.21 -7.70
CA TRP A 95 14.83 -6.17 -8.70
C TRP A 95 15.05 -7.62 -8.31
N ARG A 96 16.21 -7.92 -7.70
CA ARG A 96 16.50 -9.28 -7.26
C ARG A 96 15.71 -9.63 -6.00
N GLU A 97 15.37 -10.89 -5.88
CA GLU A 97 14.95 -11.48 -4.61
C GLU A 97 16.01 -11.25 -3.53
N TRP A 98 15.58 -11.14 -2.29
CA TRP A 98 16.53 -11.02 -1.20
C TRP A 98 17.35 -12.31 -1.04
N ASN A 99 18.65 -12.16 -0.87
CA ASN A 99 19.58 -13.24 -0.65
C ASN A 99 20.51 -12.89 0.53
N HIS A 100 20.55 -13.74 1.56
CA HIS A 100 21.34 -13.52 2.76
C HIS A 100 22.86 -13.56 2.53
N ASP A 101 23.33 -14.20 1.44
CA ASP A 101 24.75 -14.29 1.07
C ASP A 101 25.25 -13.08 0.27
N GLN A 102 24.39 -12.13 -0.03
CA GLN A 102 24.71 -10.98 -0.87
C GLN A 102 24.23 -9.67 -0.25
N GLN A 103 24.98 -8.61 -0.50
CA GLN A 103 24.51 -7.26 -0.16
C GLN A 103 23.32 -6.86 -1.05
N LEU A 104 22.55 -5.88 -0.57
CA LEU A 104 21.49 -5.26 -1.37
C LEU A 104 22.07 -4.55 -2.59
N ASP A 105 21.26 -4.40 -3.62
CA ASP A 105 21.63 -3.78 -4.89
C ASP A 105 21.68 -2.24 -4.80
N TRP A 106 22.47 -1.70 -3.88
CA TRP A 106 22.59 -0.25 -3.62
C TRP A 106 22.91 0.58 -4.85
N TYR A 107 23.57 -0.02 -5.86
CA TYR A 107 23.87 0.63 -7.15
C TYR A 107 22.57 1.07 -7.89
N LEU A 108 21.41 0.46 -7.60
CA LEU A 108 20.15 0.84 -8.20
C LEU A 108 19.75 2.28 -7.86
N LEU A 109 20.23 2.82 -6.74
CA LEU A 109 19.94 4.21 -6.34
C LEU A 109 20.57 5.26 -7.26
N GLN A 110 21.42 4.89 -8.23
CA GLN A 110 21.84 5.79 -9.30
C GLN A 110 20.71 6.07 -10.31
N TYR A 111 19.69 5.21 -10.40
CA TYR A 111 18.55 5.36 -11.29
C TYR A 111 17.41 6.11 -10.62
N SER A 112 16.79 7.02 -11.37
CA SER A 112 15.77 7.95 -10.86
C SER A 112 14.55 7.25 -10.25
N GLU A 113 14.10 6.15 -10.81
CA GLU A 113 12.92 5.40 -10.37
C GLU A 113 13.14 4.78 -8.99
N HIS A 114 14.29 4.12 -8.77
CA HIS A 114 14.65 3.52 -7.50
C HIS A 114 14.86 4.57 -6.41
N LYS A 115 15.57 5.65 -6.75
CA LYS A 115 15.73 6.81 -5.87
C LYS A 115 14.39 7.46 -5.53
N GLY A 116 13.47 7.49 -6.51
CA GLY A 116 12.12 7.99 -6.32
C GLY A 116 11.30 7.16 -5.32
N VAL A 117 11.40 5.82 -5.37
CA VAL A 117 10.75 4.93 -4.38
C VAL A 117 11.35 5.13 -3.01
N GLN A 118 12.68 5.18 -2.88
CA GLN A 118 13.34 5.44 -1.59
C GLN A 118 12.89 6.77 -0.98
N LYS A 119 12.84 7.82 -1.81
CA LYS A 119 12.34 9.12 -1.37
C LYS A 119 10.88 9.03 -0.91
N LEU A 120 10.02 8.36 -1.66
CA LEU A 120 8.62 8.16 -1.30
C LEU A 120 8.49 7.47 0.06
N VAL A 121 9.21 6.38 0.30
CA VAL A 121 9.17 5.68 1.61
C VAL A 121 9.64 6.60 2.74
N GLY A 122 10.68 7.41 2.50
CA GLY A 122 11.13 8.42 3.44
C GLY A 122 10.05 9.47 3.75
N ASP A 123 9.35 9.96 2.72
CA ASP A 123 8.26 10.93 2.85
C ASP A 123 7.04 10.31 3.55
N LEU A 124 6.68 9.07 3.22
CA LEU A 124 5.60 8.33 3.88
C LEU A 124 5.90 8.09 5.36
N ASN A 125 7.13 7.74 5.71
CA ASN A 125 7.56 7.59 7.10
C ASN A 125 7.47 8.91 7.88
N ARG A 126 7.83 10.03 7.25
CA ARG A 126 7.68 11.36 7.86
C ARG A 126 6.20 11.68 8.08
N LEU A 127 5.39 11.58 7.04
CA LEU A 127 3.95 11.81 7.09
C LEU A 127 3.28 10.95 8.16
N TYR A 128 3.61 9.66 8.21
CA TYR A 128 3.06 8.72 9.19
C TYR A 128 3.33 9.15 10.64
N ARG A 129 4.49 9.75 10.91
CA ARG A 129 4.84 10.24 12.25
C ARG A 129 4.21 11.60 12.58
N GLU A 130 4.06 12.46 11.57
CA GLU A 130 3.54 13.83 11.73
C GLU A 130 2.02 13.87 11.78
N GLU A 131 1.33 12.90 11.14
CA GLU A 131 -0.13 12.85 11.05
C GLU A 131 -0.74 11.81 12.01
N PRO A 132 -1.23 12.24 13.18
CA PRO A 132 -1.79 11.34 14.19
C PRO A 132 -2.92 10.44 13.65
N ALA A 133 -3.71 10.93 12.71
CA ALA A 133 -4.77 10.16 12.07
C ALA A 133 -4.28 8.84 11.44
N LEU A 134 -3.00 8.77 11.04
CA LEU A 134 -2.45 7.58 10.38
C LEU A 134 -2.00 6.49 11.36
N HIS A 135 -1.91 6.78 12.69
CA HIS A 135 -1.34 5.83 13.63
C HIS A 135 -1.97 5.75 15.02
N GLU A 136 -2.71 6.78 15.47
CA GLU A 136 -3.23 6.83 16.85
C GLU A 136 -4.37 5.83 17.10
N GLN A 137 -5.14 5.52 16.07
CA GLN A 137 -6.33 4.67 16.13
C GLN A 137 -6.24 3.51 15.13
N ASP A 138 -5.07 2.87 15.03
CA ASP A 138 -4.84 1.73 14.13
C ASP A 138 -5.60 0.46 14.54
N ASP A 139 -5.97 0.37 15.81
CA ASP A 139 -6.65 -0.78 16.41
C ASP A 139 -8.09 -0.47 16.84
N ALA A 140 -8.65 0.64 16.33
CA ALA A 140 -9.97 1.10 16.71
C ALA A 140 -10.80 1.48 15.46
N PRO A 141 -12.06 1.00 15.34
CA PRO A 141 -12.91 1.28 14.19
C PRO A 141 -13.18 2.77 13.99
N GLN A 142 -13.13 3.58 15.05
CA GLN A 142 -13.31 5.04 14.97
C GLN A 142 -12.20 5.74 14.17
N GLY A 143 -11.03 5.10 14.04
CA GLY A 143 -9.89 5.63 13.27
C GLY A 143 -10.04 5.47 11.75
N PHE A 144 -11.13 4.85 11.27
CA PHE A 144 -11.31 4.54 9.86
C PHE A 144 -12.76 4.72 9.40
N GLN A 145 -12.94 5.25 8.19
CA GLN A 145 -14.24 5.35 7.56
C GLN A 145 -14.12 5.20 6.05
N TRP A 146 -14.80 4.21 5.48
CA TRP A 146 -14.94 4.14 4.03
C TRP A 146 -15.77 5.32 3.49
N LEU A 147 -15.30 5.92 2.40
CA LEU A 147 -16.05 6.82 1.54
C LEU A 147 -16.46 6.10 0.25
N ILE A 148 -15.50 5.37 -0.34
CA ILE A 148 -15.69 4.54 -1.53
C ILE A 148 -14.89 3.26 -1.29
N GLY A 149 -15.59 2.16 -1.00
CA GLY A 149 -14.99 0.85 -0.79
C GLY A 149 -15.44 -0.21 -1.81
N ASP A 150 -16.32 0.18 -2.74
CA ASP A 150 -17.06 -0.71 -3.63
C ASP A 150 -16.98 -0.34 -5.13
N ASP A 151 -16.19 0.68 -5.51
CA ASP A 151 -16.00 1.04 -6.92
C ASP A 151 -15.03 0.09 -7.63
N ALA A 152 -15.45 -1.15 -7.78
CA ALA A 152 -14.69 -2.20 -8.44
C ALA A 152 -14.41 -1.88 -9.92
N VAL A 153 -15.37 -1.27 -10.62
CA VAL A 153 -15.28 -0.96 -12.06
C VAL A 153 -14.10 -0.02 -12.35
N ASN A 154 -13.89 0.97 -11.48
CA ASN A 154 -12.80 1.92 -11.61
C ASN A 154 -11.54 1.52 -10.84
N SER A 155 -11.62 0.48 -9.98
CA SER A 155 -10.56 0.09 -9.03
C SER A 155 -10.10 1.29 -8.18
N VAL A 156 -11.06 2.08 -7.70
CA VAL A 156 -10.83 3.24 -6.84
C VAL A 156 -11.27 2.93 -5.43
N TYR A 157 -10.43 3.34 -4.49
CA TYR A 157 -10.73 3.29 -3.06
C TYR A 157 -10.58 4.68 -2.47
N ALA A 158 -11.52 5.08 -1.62
CA ALA A 158 -11.40 6.30 -0.85
C ALA A 158 -11.85 6.07 0.59
N PHE A 159 -11.08 6.55 1.54
CA PHE A 159 -11.39 6.43 2.95
C PHE A 159 -10.80 7.58 3.76
N MET A 160 -11.38 7.77 4.95
CA MET A 160 -10.86 8.68 5.96
C MET A 160 -10.08 7.92 7.02
N ARG A 161 -8.99 8.51 7.46
CA ARG A 161 -8.33 8.17 8.72
C ARG A 161 -8.59 9.30 9.71
N TRP A 162 -8.86 8.95 10.94
CA TRP A 162 -9.20 9.91 11.99
C TRP A 162 -8.23 9.79 13.17
N SER A 163 -7.74 10.95 13.64
CA SER A 163 -7.02 11.04 14.91
C SER A 163 -8.00 11.05 16.10
N LYS A 164 -7.49 10.90 17.32
CA LYS A 164 -8.31 10.96 18.55
C LYS A 164 -8.95 12.32 18.78
N ASP A 165 -8.30 13.38 18.31
CA ASP A 165 -8.82 14.76 18.38
C ASP A 165 -9.73 15.11 17.19
N GLY A 166 -10.06 14.14 16.34
CA GLY A 166 -11.00 14.31 15.23
C GLY A 166 -10.41 14.92 13.95
N ARG A 167 -9.09 15.07 13.85
CA ARG A 167 -8.47 15.55 12.60
C ARG A 167 -8.48 14.45 11.54
N PRO A 168 -8.96 14.73 10.32
CA PRO A 168 -9.04 13.75 9.25
C PRO A 168 -7.81 13.77 8.33
N VAL A 169 -7.51 12.60 7.76
CA VAL A 169 -6.72 12.44 6.54
C VAL A 169 -7.58 11.73 5.51
N LEU A 170 -7.80 12.36 4.35
CA LEU A 170 -8.46 11.74 3.20
C LEU A 170 -7.44 10.97 2.39
N VAL A 171 -7.73 9.71 2.15
CA VAL A 171 -6.92 8.82 1.30
C VAL A 171 -7.73 8.45 0.06
N VAL A 172 -7.12 8.63 -1.11
CA VAL A 172 -7.72 8.23 -2.40
C VAL A 172 -6.69 7.45 -3.20
N ALA A 173 -7.05 6.25 -3.62
CA ALA A 173 -6.20 5.37 -4.40
C ALA A 173 -6.89 4.96 -5.70
N ASN A 174 -6.21 5.19 -6.84
CA ASN A 174 -6.58 4.65 -8.14
C ASN A 174 -5.56 3.58 -8.52
N PHE A 175 -6.00 2.33 -8.56
CA PHE A 175 -5.15 1.19 -8.89
C PHE A 175 -5.20 0.81 -10.38
N THR A 176 -5.55 1.75 -11.23
CA THR A 176 -5.49 1.58 -12.70
C THR A 176 -4.59 2.63 -13.34
N PRO A 177 -4.02 2.37 -14.52
CA PRO A 177 -3.28 3.38 -15.28
C PRO A 177 -4.19 4.40 -15.97
N VAL A 178 -5.50 4.34 -15.75
CA VAL A 178 -6.49 5.22 -16.38
C VAL A 178 -6.77 6.42 -15.48
N PRO A 179 -6.48 7.65 -15.90
CA PRO A 179 -6.88 8.86 -15.18
C PRO A 179 -8.40 8.92 -15.00
N ARG A 180 -8.84 9.36 -13.82
CA ARG A 180 -10.27 9.50 -13.49
C ARG A 180 -10.60 10.98 -13.34
N GLU A 181 -10.65 11.70 -14.46
CA GLU A 181 -10.96 13.13 -14.47
C GLU A 181 -12.38 13.40 -13.97
N GLY A 182 -12.54 14.46 -13.15
CA GLY A 182 -13.83 14.84 -12.59
C GLY A 182 -14.41 13.82 -11.60
N TYR A 183 -13.62 12.87 -11.09
CA TYR A 183 -14.07 11.88 -10.12
C TYR A 183 -14.49 12.56 -8.81
N ARG A 184 -15.73 12.32 -8.36
CA ARG A 184 -16.31 12.99 -7.20
C ARG A 184 -16.35 12.08 -5.99
N ILE A 185 -15.91 12.60 -4.84
CA ILE A 185 -15.91 11.89 -3.56
C ILE A 185 -16.73 12.72 -2.57
N GLY A 186 -17.76 12.10 -1.97
CA GLY A 186 -18.48 12.70 -0.85
C GLY A 186 -17.64 12.63 0.43
N VAL A 187 -17.52 13.75 1.13
CA VAL A 187 -16.88 13.82 2.45
C VAL A 187 -17.89 14.15 3.52
N PRO A 188 -17.74 13.70 4.78
CA PRO A 188 -18.74 13.86 5.83
C PRO A 188 -18.76 15.27 6.47
N PHE A 189 -18.03 16.22 5.94
CA PHE A 189 -17.95 17.61 6.44
C PHE A 189 -17.94 18.59 5.25
N ALA A 190 -18.43 19.80 5.50
CA ALA A 190 -18.41 20.92 4.55
C ALA A 190 -17.18 21.82 4.77
#